data_646477632fda42be15d7890b392510c1
#
_entry.id   646477632fda42be15d7890b392510c1
#
_cell.length_a   1.000
_cell.length_b   1.000
_cell.length_c   1.000
_cell.angle_alpha   90.00
_cell.angle_beta   90.00
_cell.angle_gamma   90.00
#
_symmetry.space_group_name_H-M   'P 1'
#
loop_
_entity.id
_entity.type
_entity.pdbx_description
1 polymer ?
#
loop_
_entity_poly.entity_id
_entity_poly.type
_entity_poly.pdbx_seq_one_letter_code
_entity_poly.pdbx_strand_id
1 'polypeptide(L)'
;SRRQRQMCIRDRPKVMPTRIPNLLVNGASGIAVGMATNMPPHNLSEVIDACEAYLDNKDVTVEELMEYVKAPDFPTGGYIYGISGVREAYLTGRGRVVMRAKAEIESGQTHDKIVVTEIPYNVNKAELIKAIADLVNEKRIEGISNANDESDREGMRIVIDIKRDANASVVLNKLYKMTALQTSFGVNNVALVNGRPKMLNLRDLIVYFVEHRHDVVIRRTQFDLRKAKERAHILEGLIIASDNIDEVIRIIRAAKTPNDAISGCLLYTSPSPRDTR
;
A
#
# COMPACT_ATOMS: atom_id res chain seq x y z
N SER A 1 -25.10 -1.91 21.55
CA SER A 1 -25.07 -1.03 22.72
C SER A 1 -23.77 -0.19 22.75
N ARG A 2 -23.77 0.97 23.39
CA ARG A 2 -22.60 1.87 23.50
C ARG A 2 -21.38 1.21 24.15
N ARG A 3 -21.58 0.28 25.10
CA ARG A 3 -20.49 -0.49 25.76
C ARG A 3 -19.79 -1.45 24.80
N GLN A 4 -20.51 -2.10 23.90
CA GLN A 4 -19.90 -2.97 22.88
C GLN A 4 -19.07 -2.21 21.86
N ARG A 5 -19.49 -1.00 21.46
CA ARG A 5 -18.69 -0.13 20.58
C ARG A 5 -17.40 0.35 21.24
N GLN A 6 -17.41 0.64 22.55
CA GLN A 6 -16.19 1.03 23.27
C GLN A 6 -15.21 -0.14 23.47
N MET A 7 -15.70 -1.38 23.71
CA MET A 7 -14.85 -2.57 23.74
C MET A 7 -14.16 -2.81 22.39
N CYS A 8 -14.91 -2.75 21.28
CA CYS A 8 -14.33 -2.93 19.93
C CYS A 8 -13.26 -1.88 19.57
N ILE A 9 -13.33 -0.66 20.12
CA ILE A 9 -12.32 0.39 19.84
C ILE A 9 -11.00 0.11 20.57
N ARG A 10 -11.03 -0.49 21.76
CA ARG A 10 -9.81 -0.83 22.53
C ARG A 10 -9.05 -2.02 21.97
N ASP A 11 -9.73 -2.95 21.30
CA ASP A 11 -9.16 -4.18 20.76
C ASP A 11 -8.66 -4.04 19.31
N ARG A 12 -8.85 -2.88 18.69
CA ARG A 12 -8.37 -2.63 17.33
C ARG A 12 -6.87 -2.34 17.31
N PRO A 13 -6.13 -2.90 16.37
CA PRO A 13 -4.72 -2.55 16.19
C PRO A 13 -4.61 -1.06 15.82
N LYS A 14 -3.65 -0.36 16.41
CA LYS A 14 -3.38 1.06 16.11
C LYS A 14 -2.75 1.24 14.73
N VAL A 15 -2.03 0.23 14.26
CA VAL A 15 -1.38 0.18 12.94
C VAL A 15 -1.86 -1.08 12.24
N MET A 16 -2.17 -0.98 10.94
CA MET A 16 -2.63 -2.10 10.14
C MET A 16 -1.51 -3.16 10.02
N PRO A 17 -1.77 -4.43 10.41
CA PRO A 17 -0.76 -5.49 10.39
C PRO A 17 -0.62 -6.09 8.97
N THR A 18 -0.13 -5.31 8.02
CA THR A 18 0.11 -5.76 6.65
C THR A 18 1.38 -6.59 6.55
N ARG A 19 1.42 -7.55 5.62
CA ARG A 19 2.63 -8.35 5.34
C ARG A 19 3.53 -7.71 4.29
N ILE A 20 2.99 -6.81 3.49
CA ILE A 20 3.67 -6.05 2.44
C ILE A 20 3.72 -4.57 2.83
N PRO A 21 4.64 -3.78 2.29
CA PRO A 21 4.74 -2.33 2.54
C PRO A 21 3.62 -1.57 1.80
N ASN A 22 2.39 -1.75 2.28
CA ASN A 22 1.16 -1.30 1.62
C ASN A 22 1.14 0.20 1.32
N LEU A 23 1.78 1.01 2.17
CA LEU A 23 1.85 2.45 1.99
C LEU A 23 2.64 2.85 0.73
N LEU A 24 3.71 2.13 0.41
CA LEU A 24 4.48 2.32 -0.83
C LEU A 24 3.78 1.68 -2.03
N VAL A 25 3.27 0.46 -1.89
CA VAL A 25 2.70 -0.30 -3.02
C VAL A 25 1.42 0.35 -3.52
N ASN A 26 0.48 0.68 -2.64
CA ASN A 26 -0.80 1.26 -3.05
C ASN A 26 -0.81 2.80 -3.02
N GLY A 27 0.19 3.40 -2.40
CA GLY A 27 0.18 4.84 -2.15
C GLY A 27 -0.87 5.24 -1.11
N ALA A 28 -0.98 6.54 -0.89
CA ALA A 28 -1.99 7.13 -0.02
C ALA A 28 -2.26 8.58 -0.45
N SER A 29 -3.52 8.98 -0.42
CA SER A 29 -3.91 10.37 -0.60
C SER A 29 -4.90 10.75 0.48
N GLY A 30 -4.65 11.87 1.15
CA GLY A 30 -5.52 12.35 2.22
C GLY A 30 -5.21 13.77 2.64
N ILE A 31 -6.27 14.48 3.06
CA ILE A 31 -6.20 15.85 3.54
C ILE A 31 -6.66 15.86 4.99
N ALA A 32 -5.81 16.40 5.86
CA ALA A 32 -6.13 16.64 7.26
C ALA A 32 -6.00 18.14 7.58
N VAL A 33 -6.42 18.54 8.77
CA VAL A 33 -6.24 19.92 9.21
C VAL A 33 -4.76 20.21 9.43
N GLY A 34 -4.21 21.15 8.66
CA GLY A 34 -2.82 21.58 8.76
C GLY A 34 -1.80 20.68 8.06
N MET A 35 -2.22 19.55 7.44
CA MET A 35 -1.31 18.66 6.70
C MET A 35 -2.04 17.89 5.60
N ALA A 36 -1.30 17.49 4.56
CA ALA A 36 -1.80 16.60 3.52
C ALA A 36 -0.75 15.54 3.21
N THR A 37 -1.19 14.38 2.78
CA THR A 37 -0.32 13.34 2.23
C THR A 37 -0.75 13.00 0.82
N ASN A 38 0.21 12.74 -0.05
CA ASN A 38 -0.03 12.31 -1.42
C ASN A 38 1.15 11.45 -1.88
N MET A 39 1.04 10.16 -1.62
CA MET A 39 2.07 9.16 -1.93
C MET A 39 1.68 8.42 -3.20
N PRO A 40 2.57 8.33 -4.20
CA PRO A 40 2.30 7.56 -5.40
C PRO A 40 2.40 6.05 -5.12
N PRO A 41 1.67 5.22 -5.89
CA PRO A 41 1.84 3.77 -5.86
C PRO A 41 3.15 3.34 -6.53
N HIS A 42 3.64 2.14 -6.16
CA HIS A 42 4.88 1.56 -6.68
C HIS A 42 4.70 0.08 -7.01
N ASN A 43 5.58 -0.45 -7.82
CA ASN A 43 5.60 -1.87 -8.17
C ASN A 43 5.94 -2.72 -6.94
N LEU A 44 5.14 -3.77 -6.71
CA LEU A 44 5.30 -4.65 -5.54
C LEU A 44 6.66 -5.37 -5.53
N SER A 45 7.10 -5.88 -6.67
CA SER A 45 8.38 -6.60 -6.77
C SER A 45 9.55 -5.68 -6.47
N GLU A 46 9.60 -4.50 -7.09
CA GLU A 46 10.65 -3.49 -6.86
C GLU A 46 10.74 -3.07 -5.39
N VAL A 47 9.59 -2.89 -4.74
CA VAL A 47 9.56 -2.50 -3.31
C VAL A 47 9.99 -3.63 -2.40
N ILE A 48 9.69 -4.89 -2.75
CA ILE A 48 10.17 -6.06 -1.99
C ILE A 48 11.68 -6.20 -2.14
N ASP A 49 12.22 -6.10 -3.37
CA ASP A 49 13.65 -6.17 -3.63
C ASP A 49 14.42 -5.08 -2.85
N ALA A 50 13.85 -3.87 -2.76
CA ALA A 50 14.40 -2.80 -1.92
C ALA A 50 14.33 -3.10 -0.42
N CYS A 51 13.29 -3.80 0.05
CA CYS A 51 13.23 -4.25 1.44
C CYS A 51 14.26 -5.35 1.74
N GLU A 52 14.52 -6.26 0.80
CA GLU A 52 15.56 -7.28 0.91
C GLU A 52 16.95 -6.64 0.93
N ALA A 53 17.22 -5.70 0.03
CA ALA A 53 18.48 -4.94 0.05
C ALA A 53 18.73 -4.21 1.38
N TYR A 54 17.69 -3.67 2.01
CA TYR A 54 17.81 -3.08 3.36
C TYR A 54 18.05 -4.12 4.46
N LEU A 55 17.48 -5.33 4.34
CA LEU A 55 17.72 -6.41 5.30
C LEU A 55 19.16 -6.92 5.25
N ASP A 56 19.74 -6.99 4.04
CA ASP A 56 21.11 -7.41 3.81
C ASP A 56 22.12 -6.34 4.26
N ASN A 57 21.83 -5.07 3.97
CA ASN A 57 22.64 -3.92 4.34
C ASN A 57 21.78 -2.81 4.95
N LYS A 58 21.86 -2.65 6.29
CA LYS A 58 21.10 -1.62 7.01
C LYS A 58 21.55 -0.19 6.73
N ASP A 59 22.76 -0.02 6.20
CA ASP A 59 23.34 1.30 5.90
C ASP A 59 23.11 1.72 4.43
N VAL A 60 22.26 0.98 3.70
CA VAL A 60 21.91 1.28 2.30
C VAL A 60 21.40 2.73 2.16
N THR A 61 21.90 3.43 1.15
CA THR A 61 21.56 4.81 0.85
C THR A 61 20.25 4.91 0.04
N VAL A 62 19.68 6.11 -0.06
CA VAL A 62 18.48 6.33 -0.91
C VAL A 62 18.81 6.09 -2.38
N GLU A 63 20.01 6.49 -2.82
CA GLU A 63 20.47 6.30 -4.20
C GLU A 63 20.58 4.83 -4.58
N GLU A 64 21.13 3.99 -3.70
CA GLU A 64 21.19 2.53 -3.91
C GLU A 64 19.79 1.91 -3.94
N LEU A 65 18.87 2.36 -3.09
CA LEU A 65 17.48 1.91 -3.12
C LEU A 65 16.75 2.32 -4.41
N MET A 66 17.15 3.42 -5.04
CA MET A 66 16.61 3.85 -6.35
C MET A 66 17.06 2.95 -7.52
N GLU A 67 18.06 2.10 -7.34
CA GLU A 67 18.40 1.08 -8.34
C GLU A 67 17.34 0.00 -8.41
N TYR A 68 16.70 -0.31 -7.29
CA TYR A 68 15.57 -1.26 -7.19
C TYR A 68 14.23 -0.57 -7.50
N VAL A 69 13.91 0.51 -6.79
CA VAL A 69 12.67 1.30 -7.00
C VAL A 69 12.96 2.48 -7.91
N LYS A 70 12.82 2.28 -9.20
CA LYS A 70 13.23 3.28 -10.22
C LYS A 70 12.33 4.50 -10.25
N ALA A 71 11.01 4.27 -10.17
CA ALA A 71 9.99 5.33 -10.24
C ALA A 71 8.65 4.82 -9.71
N PRO A 72 7.69 5.71 -9.37
CA PRO A 72 6.31 5.32 -9.11
C PRO A 72 5.70 4.55 -10.28
N ASP A 73 4.88 3.54 -9.97
CA ASP A 73 4.16 2.72 -10.94
C ASP A 73 2.65 3.00 -10.82
N PHE A 74 2.13 3.77 -11.79
CA PHE A 74 0.73 4.17 -11.79
C PHE A 74 -0.17 3.13 -12.47
N PRO A 75 -1.32 2.77 -11.87
CA PRO A 75 -2.20 1.73 -12.40
C PRO A 75 -2.85 2.08 -13.74
N THR A 76 -2.85 3.35 -14.13
CA THR A 76 -3.37 3.82 -15.43
C THR A 76 -2.31 3.85 -16.53
N GLY A 77 -1.07 3.43 -16.23
CA GLY A 77 0.04 3.46 -17.18
C GLY A 77 0.55 4.89 -17.46
N GLY A 78 0.99 5.10 -18.69
CA GLY A 78 1.58 6.36 -19.14
C GLY A 78 3.10 6.42 -18.92
N TYR A 79 3.69 7.55 -19.24
CA TYR A 79 5.14 7.79 -19.12
C TYR A 79 5.43 8.79 -18.03
N ILE A 80 6.48 8.55 -17.24
CA ILE A 80 7.08 9.55 -16.37
C ILE A 80 8.10 10.34 -17.21
N TYR A 81 7.92 11.66 -17.25
CA TYR A 81 8.76 12.55 -18.05
C TYR A 81 9.75 13.30 -17.16
N GLY A 82 11.00 12.83 -17.20
CA GLY A 82 12.10 13.36 -16.41
C GLY A 82 12.21 12.70 -15.01
N ILE A 83 13.45 12.30 -14.66
CA ILE A 83 13.74 11.59 -13.41
C ILE A 83 14.00 12.53 -12.23
N SER A 84 14.28 13.81 -12.48
CA SER A 84 14.67 14.77 -11.44
C SER A 84 13.62 14.93 -10.34
N GLY A 85 12.34 15.01 -10.72
CA GLY A 85 11.25 15.11 -9.74
C GLY A 85 11.03 13.84 -8.94
N VAL A 86 11.31 12.65 -9.50
CA VAL A 86 11.28 11.37 -8.78
C VAL A 86 12.42 11.32 -7.77
N ARG A 87 13.64 11.67 -8.20
CA ARG A 87 14.82 11.70 -7.33
C ARG A 87 14.63 12.66 -6.16
N GLU A 88 14.11 13.85 -6.40
CA GLU A 88 13.79 14.81 -5.36
C GLU A 88 12.76 14.24 -4.37
N ALA A 89 11.69 13.60 -4.87
CA ALA A 89 10.66 12.98 -4.05
C ALA A 89 11.23 11.86 -3.16
N TYR A 90 12.13 11.04 -3.68
CA TYR A 90 12.72 9.93 -2.93
C TYR A 90 13.77 10.39 -1.90
N LEU A 91 14.52 11.45 -2.19
CA LEU A 91 15.53 12.00 -1.27
C LEU A 91 14.88 12.83 -0.14
N THR A 92 13.89 13.64 -0.46
CA THR A 92 13.34 14.63 0.48
C THR A 92 11.96 14.27 1.04
N GLY A 93 11.25 13.32 0.41
CA GLY A 93 9.85 13.04 0.67
C GLY A 93 8.88 14.01 -0.05
N ARG A 94 9.41 14.98 -0.80
CA ARG A 94 8.64 15.93 -1.62
C ARG A 94 9.21 16.01 -3.01
N GLY A 95 8.31 16.08 -4.02
CA GLY A 95 8.75 16.24 -5.39
C GLY A 95 7.58 16.40 -6.35
N ARG A 96 7.89 16.71 -7.59
CA ARG A 96 6.90 16.86 -8.67
C ARG A 96 7.21 15.89 -9.79
N VAL A 97 6.44 14.82 -9.89
CA VAL A 97 6.55 13.81 -10.95
C VAL A 97 5.69 14.23 -12.12
N VAL A 98 6.28 14.44 -13.29
CA VAL A 98 5.55 14.79 -14.52
C VAL A 98 5.14 13.50 -15.22
N MET A 99 3.84 13.35 -15.49
CA MET A 99 3.28 12.20 -16.18
C MET A 99 2.75 12.62 -17.55
N ARG A 100 2.93 11.76 -18.55
CA ARG A 100 2.41 11.92 -19.90
C ARG A 100 1.59 10.72 -20.31
N ALA A 101 0.53 10.99 -21.06
CA ALA A 101 -0.24 9.95 -21.77
C ALA A 101 0.65 9.21 -22.76
N LYS A 102 0.36 7.92 -22.93
CA LYS A 102 0.93 7.13 -24.02
C LYS A 102 0.10 7.42 -25.27
N ALA A 103 0.73 8.09 -26.23
CA ALA A 103 0.10 8.48 -27.48
C ALA A 103 1.01 8.10 -28.64
N GLU A 104 0.41 7.48 -29.66
CA GLU A 104 1.08 7.05 -30.87
C GLU A 104 0.43 7.75 -32.07
N ILE A 105 1.23 8.04 -33.11
CA ILE A 105 0.75 8.64 -34.35
C ILE A 105 0.60 7.51 -35.37
N GLU A 106 -0.63 7.24 -35.75
CA GLU A 106 -0.98 6.30 -36.82
C GLU A 106 -1.14 7.08 -38.13
N SER A 107 -0.25 6.83 -39.10
CA SER A 107 -0.34 7.44 -40.44
C SER A 107 -1.36 6.69 -41.29
N GLY A 108 -2.44 7.38 -41.65
CA GLY A 108 -3.48 6.84 -42.52
C GLY A 108 -3.25 7.25 -43.99
N GLN A 109 -3.97 6.58 -44.91
CA GLN A 109 -3.92 6.91 -46.33
C GLN A 109 -4.45 8.32 -46.67
N THR A 110 -5.37 8.86 -45.87
CA THR A 110 -6.01 10.13 -46.08
C THR A 110 -5.63 11.21 -45.09
N HIS A 111 -5.41 10.83 -43.84
CA HIS A 111 -5.06 11.73 -42.74
C HIS A 111 -4.41 10.95 -41.59
N ASP A 112 -3.60 11.63 -40.82
CA ASP A 112 -2.97 11.05 -39.63
C ASP A 112 -3.94 11.07 -38.46
N LYS A 113 -3.74 10.10 -37.53
CA LYS A 113 -4.49 10.00 -36.28
C LYS A 113 -3.52 9.97 -35.11
N ILE A 114 -3.89 10.62 -34.01
CA ILE A 114 -3.22 10.45 -32.72
C ILE A 114 -4.08 9.53 -31.89
N VAL A 115 -3.53 8.37 -31.52
CA VAL A 115 -4.19 7.35 -30.72
C VAL A 115 -3.60 7.38 -29.32
N VAL A 116 -4.43 7.62 -28.30
CA VAL A 116 -4.04 7.64 -26.90
C VAL A 116 -4.58 6.38 -26.24
N THR A 117 -3.67 5.52 -25.77
CA THR A 117 -3.98 4.22 -25.13
C THR A 117 -3.92 4.27 -23.63
N GLU A 118 -3.14 5.21 -23.06
CA GLU A 118 -3.01 5.36 -21.61
C GLU A 118 -3.03 6.86 -21.26
N ILE A 119 -3.73 7.22 -20.17
CA ILE A 119 -3.82 8.60 -19.67
C ILE A 119 -3.15 8.72 -18.31
N PRO A 120 -2.68 9.92 -17.92
CA PRO A 120 -2.05 10.14 -16.63
C PRO A 120 -2.99 9.80 -15.47
N TYR A 121 -2.40 9.37 -14.36
CA TYR A 121 -3.13 9.01 -13.15
C TYR A 121 -3.97 10.18 -12.63
N ASN A 122 -5.17 9.87 -12.14
CA ASN A 122 -6.18 10.84 -11.66
C ASN A 122 -6.75 11.79 -12.75
N VAL A 123 -6.58 11.49 -14.03
CA VAL A 123 -7.20 12.24 -15.13
C VAL A 123 -8.54 11.58 -15.53
N ASN A 124 -9.59 12.39 -15.59
CA ASN A 124 -10.89 11.92 -16.10
C ASN A 124 -10.90 11.97 -17.63
N LYS A 125 -11.15 10.82 -18.27
CA LYS A 125 -11.17 10.66 -19.73
C LYS A 125 -12.20 11.58 -20.41
N ALA A 126 -13.42 11.64 -19.89
CA ALA A 126 -14.48 12.44 -20.48
C ALA A 126 -14.20 13.95 -20.42
N GLU A 127 -13.65 14.40 -19.28
CA GLU A 127 -13.23 15.80 -19.12
C GLU A 127 -12.05 16.14 -20.03
N LEU A 128 -11.12 15.21 -20.23
CA LEU A 128 -9.99 15.37 -21.16
C LEU A 128 -10.47 15.55 -22.59
N ILE A 129 -11.37 14.70 -23.08
CA ILE A 129 -11.93 14.79 -24.44
C ILE A 129 -12.69 16.10 -24.61
N LYS A 130 -13.51 16.49 -23.62
CA LYS A 130 -14.21 17.77 -23.62
C LYS A 130 -13.24 18.96 -23.69
N ALA A 131 -12.19 18.95 -22.87
CA ALA A 131 -11.17 20.01 -22.89
C ALA A 131 -10.45 20.11 -24.25
N ILE A 132 -10.20 18.98 -24.92
CA ILE A 132 -9.66 18.98 -26.30
C ILE A 132 -10.64 19.64 -27.27
N ALA A 133 -11.94 19.26 -27.21
CA ALA A 133 -12.96 19.83 -28.05
C ALA A 133 -13.13 21.35 -27.82
N ASP A 134 -13.12 21.78 -26.57
CA ASP A 134 -13.21 23.21 -26.23
C ASP A 134 -12.03 24.01 -26.82
N LEU A 135 -10.78 23.48 -26.72
CA LEU A 135 -9.60 24.13 -27.31
C LEU A 135 -9.64 24.20 -28.84
N VAL A 136 -10.27 23.23 -29.50
CA VAL A 136 -10.51 23.26 -30.96
C VAL A 136 -11.55 24.31 -31.32
N ASN A 137 -12.67 24.37 -30.58
CA ASN A 137 -13.75 25.35 -30.79
C ASN A 137 -13.26 26.79 -30.55
N GLU A 138 -12.39 26.99 -29.54
CA GLU A 138 -11.75 28.29 -29.24
C GLU A 138 -10.63 28.66 -30.24
N LYS A 139 -10.34 27.78 -31.23
CA LYS A 139 -9.24 27.97 -32.23
C LYS A 139 -7.86 28.10 -31.59
N ARG A 140 -7.65 27.60 -30.37
CA ARG A 140 -6.34 27.59 -29.68
C ARG A 140 -5.45 26.45 -30.19
N ILE A 141 -6.06 25.35 -30.62
CA ILE A 141 -5.37 24.25 -31.31
C ILE A 141 -6.03 24.09 -32.68
N GLU A 142 -5.27 24.35 -33.71
CA GLU A 142 -5.63 24.12 -35.10
C GLU A 142 -5.10 22.75 -35.55
N GLY A 143 -5.75 22.16 -36.58
CA GLY A 143 -5.28 20.91 -37.17
C GLY A 143 -5.98 19.65 -36.66
N ILE A 144 -6.89 19.74 -35.70
CA ILE A 144 -7.75 18.65 -35.28
C ILE A 144 -9.07 18.72 -36.05
N SER A 145 -9.54 17.59 -36.60
CA SER A 145 -10.86 17.49 -37.25
C SER A 145 -11.90 16.89 -36.31
N ASN A 146 -11.54 15.87 -35.53
CA ASN A 146 -12.44 15.23 -34.58
C ASN A 146 -11.66 14.61 -33.41
N ALA A 147 -12.35 14.33 -32.29
CA ALA A 147 -11.81 13.62 -31.14
C ALA A 147 -12.89 12.67 -30.60
N ASN A 148 -12.66 11.36 -30.72
CA ASN A 148 -13.59 10.32 -30.39
C ASN A 148 -13.06 9.42 -29.29
N ASP A 149 -13.96 8.88 -28.47
CA ASP A 149 -13.69 7.78 -27.54
C ASP A 149 -14.07 6.46 -28.22
N GLU A 150 -13.08 5.69 -28.60
CA GLU A 150 -13.23 4.35 -29.19
C GLU A 150 -12.88 3.25 -28.19
N SER A 151 -12.87 3.56 -26.89
CA SER A 151 -12.54 2.59 -25.84
C SER A 151 -13.55 1.45 -25.81
N ASP A 152 -13.03 0.22 -25.70
CA ASP A 152 -13.82 -1.01 -25.67
C ASP A 152 -13.38 -1.94 -24.52
N ARG A 153 -13.71 -3.24 -24.60
CA ARG A 153 -13.33 -4.24 -23.60
C ARG A 153 -11.85 -4.61 -23.64
N GLU A 154 -11.16 -4.35 -24.74
CA GLU A 154 -9.73 -4.62 -24.91
C GLU A 154 -8.88 -3.52 -24.27
N GLY A 155 -9.42 -2.30 -24.12
CA GLY A 155 -8.72 -1.23 -23.45
C GLY A 155 -9.22 0.17 -23.76
N MET A 156 -8.47 1.15 -23.26
CA MET A 156 -8.75 2.55 -23.52
C MET A 156 -8.15 2.94 -24.89
N ARG A 157 -8.96 3.61 -25.70
CA ARG A 157 -8.56 4.15 -27.00
C ARG A 157 -9.25 5.48 -27.25
N ILE A 158 -8.50 6.56 -27.20
CA ILE A 158 -8.97 7.89 -27.60
C ILE A 158 -8.32 8.21 -28.95
N VAL A 159 -9.12 8.48 -29.96
CA VAL A 159 -8.66 8.77 -31.32
C VAL A 159 -8.89 10.24 -31.63
N ILE A 160 -7.84 10.93 -32.03
CA ILE A 160 -7.85 12.33 -32.45
C ILE A 160 -7.46 12.40 -33.92
N ASP A 161 -8.43 12.70 -34.78
CA ASP A 161 -8.22 12.81 -36.21
C ASP A 161 -7.57 14.15 -36.55
N ILE A 162 -6.50 14.12 -37.35
CA ILE A 162 -5.73 15.30 -37.75
C ILE A 162 -6.12 15.70 -39.17
N LYS A 163 -6.21 17.00 -39.44
CA LYS A 163 -6.45 17.54 -40.79
C LYS A 163 -5.26 17.29 -41.70
N ARG A 164 -5.49 17.15 -43.01
CA ARG A 164 -4.45 16.82 -43.99
C ARG A 164 -3.29 17.80 -44.06
N ASP A 165 -3.56 19.05 -43.75
CA ASP A 165 -2.63 20.18 -43.80
C ASP A 165 -1.88 20.40 -42.48
N ALA A 166 -2.15 19.58 -41.46
CA ALA A 166 -1.56 19.74 -40.15
C ALA A 166 -0.55 18.62 -39.83
N ASN A 167 0.50 18.99 -39.09
CA ASN A 167 1.51 18.03 -38.62
C ASN A 167 1.07 17.42 -37.27
N ALA A 168 0.86 16.12 -37.24
CA ALA A 168 0.41 15.38 -36.05
C ALA A 168 1.36 15.55 -34.85
N SER A 169 2.69 15.57 -35.05
CA SER A 169 3.67 15.76 -33.97
C SER A 169 3.58 17.15 -33.33
N VAL A 170 3.31 18.18 -34.13
CA VAL A 170 3.15 19.54 -33.61
C VAL A 170 1.85 19.66 -32.81
N VAL A 171 0.77 19.06 -33.31
CA VAL A 171 -0.53 19.03 -32.61
C VAL A 171 -0.39 18.26 -31.29
N LEU A 172 0.26 17.10 -31.28
CA LEU A 172 0.50 16.30 -30.07
C LEU A 172 1.29 17.10 -29.03
N ASN A 173 2.33 17.82 -29.45
CA ASN A 173 3.11 18.67 -28.55
C ASN A 173 2.29 19.83 -27.97
N LYS A 174 1.36 20.41 -28.74
CA LYS A 174 0.42 21.43 -28.25
C LYS A 174 -0.57 20.81 -27.24
N LEU A 175 -1.08 19.62 -27.52
CA LEU A 175 -1.97 18.89 -26.62
C LEU A 175 -1.31 18.57 -25.28
N TYR A 176 -0.05 18.14 -25.25
CA TYR A 176 0.70 17.94 -24.00
C TYR A 176 0.86 19.24 -23.18
N LYS A 177 0.98 20.39 -23.83
CA LYS A 177 1.15 21.67 -23.13
C LYS A 177 -0.17 22.28 -22.63
N MET A 178 -1.28 22.00 -23.29
CA MET A 178 -2.54 22.69 -23.08
C MET A 178 -3.64 21.84 -22.47
N THR A 179 -3.41 20.52 -22.34
CA THR A 179 -4.41 19.58 -21.81
C THR A 179 -3.81 18.69 -20.72
N ALA A 180 -4.68 17.92 -20.04
CA ALA A 180 -4.28 16.94 -19.04
C ALA A 180 -3.62 15.66 -19.63
N LEU A 181 -3.32 15.62 -20.95
CA LEU A 181 -2.43 14.58 -21.52
C LEU A 181 -1.01 14.64 -20.93
N GLN A 182 -0.60 15.78 -20.41
CA GLN A 182 0.54 15.89 -19.53
C GLN A 182 0.11 16.60 -18.26
N THR A 183 0.32 15.96 -17.13
CA THR A 183 0.03 16.51 -15.81
C THR A 183 1.16 16.23 -14.84
N SER A 184 1.11 16.81 -13.66
CA SER A 184 2.11 16.55 -12.63
C SER A 184 1.46 16.02 -11.37
N PHE A 185 2.07 14.98 -10.83
CA PHE A 185 1.73 14.43 -9.52
C PHE A 185 2.65 15.07 -8.46
N GLY A 186 2.06 15.80 -7.53
CA GLY A 186 2.79 16.38 -6.40
C GLY A 186 2.97 15.34 -5.31
N VAL A 187 4.18 14.81 -5.17
CA VAL A 187 4.52 13.87 -4.11
C VAL A 187 4.67 14.60 -2.78
N ASN A 188 4.06 14.07 -1.74
CA ASN A 188 4.18 14.55 -0.36
C ASN A 188 4.06 13.37 0.60
N ASN A 189 5.18 12.79 0.98
CA ASN A 189 5.26 11.56 1.77
C ASN A 189 5.16 11.85 3.27
N VAL A 190 3.98 12.26 3.73
CA VAL A 190 3.72 12.47 5.16
C VAL A 190 3.01 11.25 5.73
N ALA A 191 3.62 10.61 6.74
CA ALA A 191 3.03 9.50 7.47
C ALA A 191 3.17 9.67 8.98
N LEU A 192 2.40 8.89 9.74
CA LEU A 192 2.46 8.90 11.19
C LEU A 192 3.53 7.91 11.69
N VAL A 193 4.56 8.43 12.32
CA VAL A 193 5.59 7.65 13.02
C VAL A 193 5.38 7.83 14.52
N ASN A 194 5.08 6.75 15.23
CA ASN A 194 4.76 6.80 16.66
C ASN A 194 3.67 7.83 17.03
N GLY A 195 2.65 7.98 16.14
CA GLY A 195 1.53 8.90 16.34
C GLY A 195 1.83 10.36 16.00
N ARG A 196 3.01 10.69 15.49
CA ARG A 196 3.39 12.04 15.06
C ARG A 196 3.58 12.10 13.55
N PRO A 197 3.08 13.13 12.87
CA PRO A 197 3.30 13.30 11.44
C PRO A 197 4.78 13.61 11.17
N LYS A 198 5.36 12.89 10.20
CA LYS A 198 6.74 13.08 9.75
C LYS A 198 6.79 12.97 8.23
N MET A 199 7.58 13.82 7.60
CA MET A 199 7.92 13.66 6.20
C MET A 199 8.99 12.60 6.06
N LEU A 200 8.77 11.63 5.17
CA LEU A 200 9.60 10.45 5.03
C LEU A 200 10.18 10.38 3.61
N ASN A 201 11.46 10.10 3.52
CA ASN A 201 12.12 9.73 2.28
C ASN A 201 11.89 8.24 1.96
N LEU A 202 12.33 7.75 0.81
CA LEU A 202 12.15 6.36 0.39
C LEU A 202 12.74 5.37 1.40
N ARG A 203 13.97 5.65 1.88
CA ARG A 203 14.65 4.81 2.87
C ARG A 203 13.88 4.75 4.18
N ASP A 204 13.43 5.90 4.70
CA ASP A 204 12.67 5.96 5.95
C ASP A 204 11.39 5.12 5.88
N LEU A 205 10.67 5.16 4.76
CA LEU A 205 9.45 4.36 4.54
C LEU A 205 9.74 2.86 4.64
N ILE A 206 10.83 2.39 4.02
CA ILE A 206 11.26 0.99 4.06
C ILE A 206 11.72 0.61 5.46
N VAL A 207 12.55 1.43 6.11
CA VAL A 207 13.07 1.19 7.46
C VAL A 207 11.93 1.02 8.46
N TYR A 208 11.01 1.97 8.53
CA TYR A 208 9.89 1.91 9.47
C TYR A 208 8.95 0.73 9.20
N PHE A 209 8.78 0.34 7.94
CA PHE A 209 8.02 -0.86 7.61
C PHE A 209 8.71 -2.12 8.13
N VAL A 210 10.00 -2.29 7.86
CA VAL A 210 10.78 -3.47 8.28
C VAL A 210 10.85 -3.58 9.80
N GLU A 211 11.13 -2.46 10.50
CA GLU A 211 11.13 -2.41 11.97
C GLU A 211 9.77 -2.80 12.53
N HIS A 212 8.68 -2.25 11.98
CA HIS A 212 7.33 -2.62 12.41
C HIS A 212 7.04 -4.12 12.18
N ARG A 213 7.49 -4.67 11.05
CA ARG A 213 7.33 -6.11 10.75
C ARG A 213 8.11 -6.97 11.74
N HIS A 214 9.33 -6.59 12.07
CA HIS A 214 10.15 -7.27 13.08
C HIS A 214 9.42 -7.32 14.44
N ASP A 215 8.91 -6.18 14.90
CA ASP A 215 8.15 -6.11 16.16
C ASP A 215 6.87 -6.96 16.14
N VAL A 216 6.16 -6.98 15.02
CA VAL A 216 4.95 -7.82 14.87
C VAL A 216 5.30 -9.30 14.93
N VAL A 217 6.39 -9.72 14.31
CA VAL A 217 6.85 -11.13 14.34
C VAL A 217 7.24 -11.53 15.76
N ILE A 218 8.00 -10.69 16.46
CA ILE A 218 8.39 -10.95 17.86
C ILE A 218 7.14 -11.11 18.74
N ARG A 219 6.21 -10.16 18.68
CA ARG A 219 4.98 -10.21 19.50
C ARG A 219 4.12 -11.42 19.18
N ARG A 220 4.02 -11.81 17.91
CA ARG A 220 3.31 -13.04 17.51
C ARG A 220 3.99 -14.28 18.09
N THR A 221 5.31 -14.39 17.93
CA THR A 221 6.06 -15.55 18.45
C THR A 221 6.00 -15.64 19.97
N GLN A 222 6.04 -14.52 20.67
CA GLN A 222 5.85 -14.47 22.13
C GLN A 222 4.45 -14.95 22.56
N PHE A 223 3.42 -14.56 21.79
CA PHE A 223 2.05 -15.04 22.04
C PHE A 223 1.94 -16.55 21.81
N ASP A 224 2.48 -17.06 20.71
CA ASP A 224 2.45 -18.48 20.37
C ASP A 224 3.23 -19.30 21.41
N LEU A 225 4.40 -18.82 21.85
CA LEU A 225 5.19 -19.42 22.90
C LEU A 225 4.42 -19.50 24.22
N ARG A 226 3.75 -18.40 24.62
CA ARG A 226 2.92 -18.40 25.84
C ARG A 226 1.80 -19.44 25.73
N LYS A 227 1.11 -19.52 24.61
CA LYS A 227 0.05 -20.50 24.37
C LYS A 227 0.59 -21.95 24.41
N ALA A 228 1.73 -22.18 23.80
CA ALA A 228 2.39 -23.48 23.84
C ALA A 228 2.79 -23.88 25.28
N LYS A 229 3.36 -22.95 26.06
CA LYS A 229 3.68 -23.18 27.48
C LYS A 229 2.44 -23.46 28.33
N GLU A 230 1.35 -22.70 28.16
CA GLU A 230 0.07 -22.96 28.84
C GLU A 230 -0.45 -24.37 28.51
N ARG A 231 -0.30 -24.82 27.26
CA ARG A 231 -0.72 -26.17 26.85
C ARG A 231 0.20 -27.26 27.41
N ALA A 232 1.52 -27.03 27.37
CA ALA A 232 2.51 -27.96 27.95
C ALA A 232 2.25 -28.20 29.45
N HIS A 233 2.04 -27.11 30.20
CA HIS A 233 1.73 -27.18 31.62
C HIS A 233 0.48 -28.02 31.93
N ILE A 234 -0.59 -27.89 31.12
CA ILE A 234 -1.78 -28.76 31.29
C ILE A 234 -1.46 -30.21 30.99
N LEU A 235 -0.64 -30.49 29.96
CA LEU A 235 -0.25 -31.87 29.61
C LEU A 235 0.65 -32.48 30.67
N GLU A 236 1.58 -31.73 31.24
CA GLU A 236 2.41 -32.18 32.37
C GLU A 236 1.54 -32.56 33.59
N GLY A 237 0.57 -31.72 33.92
CA GLY A 237 -0.40 -32.04 34.97
C GLY A 237 -1.22 -33.33 34.69
N LEU A 238 -1.62 -33.55 33.42
CA LEU A 238 -2.33 -34.76 33.01
C LEU A 238 -1.42 -36.01 33.09
N ILE A 239 -0.13 -35.91 32.77
CA ILE A 239 0.82 -37.02 32.92
C ILE A 239 0.93 -37.40 34.39
N ILE A 240 1.17 -36.41 35.27
CA ILE A 240 1.24 -36.67 36.73
C ILE A 240 -0.04 -37.34 37.26
N ALA A 241 -1.21 -36.84 36.81
CA ALA A 241 -2.50 -37.40 37.18
C ALA A 241 -2.67 -38.84 36.65
N SER A 242 -2.19 -39.15 35.45
CA SER A 242 -2.22 -40.50 34.86
C SER A 242 -1.30 -41.46 35.58
N ASP A 243 -0.12 -41.04 35.98
CA ASP A 243 0.85 -41.83 36.71
C ASP A 243 0.34 -42.19 38.16
N ASN A 244 -0.53 -41.33 38.72
CA ASN A 244 -1.11 -41.48 40.06
C ASN A 244 -2.64 -41.67 40.02
N ILE A 245 -3.16 -42.34 39.00
CA ILE A 245 -4.60 -42.41 38.71
C ILE A 245 -5.43 -42.97 39.86
N ASP A 246 -4.95 -44.00 40.54
CA ASP A 246 -5.67 -44.67 41.66
C ASP A 246 -5.85 -43.70 42.84
N GLU A 247 -4.84 -42.91 43.15
CA GLU A 247 -4.90 -41.90 44.21
C GLU A 247 -5.83 -40.73 43.84
N VAL A 248 -5.79 -40.28 42.61
CA VAL A 248 -6.68 -39.23 42.07
C VAL A 248 -8.15 -39.72 42.16
N ILE A 249 -8.43 -40.96 41.77
CA ILE A 249 -9.78 -41.56 41.89
C ILE A 249 -10.23 -41.62 43.36
N ARG A 250 -9.33 -42.00 44.28
CA ARG A 250 -9.61 -42.04 45.71
C ARG A 250 -9.99 -40.68 46.26
N ILE A 251 -9.25 -39.63 45.92
CA ILE A 251 -9.52 -38.25 46.34
C ILE A 251 -10.86 -37.76 45.79
N ILE A 252 -11.15 -37.97 44.50
CA ILE A 252 -12.41 -37.56 43.89
C ILE A 252 -13.61 -38.27 44.54
N ARG A 253 -13.49 -39.55 44.81
CA ARG A 253 -14.58 -40.35 45.48
C ARG A 253 -14.80 -39.93 46.94
N ALA A 254 -13.77 -39.51 47.65
CA ALA A 254 -13.84 -39.05 49.04
C ALA A 254 -14.35 -37.63 49.18
N ALA A 255 -14.27 -36.82 48.16
CA ALA A 255 -14.66 -35.41 48.17
C ALA A 255 -16.19 -35.25 48.25
N LYS A 256 -16.67 -34.36 49.14
CA LYS A 256 -18.09 -34.02 49.29
C LYS A 256 -18.56 -32.97 48.33
N THR A 257 -17.67 -32.12 47.88
CA THR A 257 -17.94 -31.04 46.91
C THR A 257 -16.89 -31.02 45.77
N PRO A 258 -17.22 -30.50 44.60
CA PRO A 258 -16.23 -30.34 43.52
C PRO A 258 -15.00 -29.52 43.93
N ASN A 259 -15.18 -28.53 44.81
CA ASN A 259 -14.06 -27.70 45.31
C ASN A 259 -13.10 -28.51 46.22
N ASP A 260 -13.64 -29.43 47.03
CA ASP A 260 -12.81 -30.34 47.87
C ASP A 260 -11.98 -31.28 46.99
N ALA A 261 -12.58 -31.80 45.90
CA ALA A 261 -11.87 -32.61 44.93
C ALA A 261 -10.72 -31.86 44.25
N ILE A 262 -11.00 -30.64 43.80
CA ILE A 262 -9.99 -29.75 43.16
C ILE A 262 -8.84 -29.48 44.15
N SER A 263 -9.15 -29.09 45.39
CA SER A 263 -8.15 -28.80 46.42
C SER A 263 -7.30 -30.04 46.76
N GLY A 264 -7.91 -31.22 46.83
CA GLY A 264 -7.19 -32.46 47.04
C GLY A 264 -6.29 -32.85 45.88
N CYS A 265 -6.71 -32.66 44.65
CA CYS A 265 -5.89 -32.94 43.47
C CYS A 265 -4.76 -31.92 43.26
N LEU A 266 -4.89 -30.67 43.74
CA LEU A 266 -3.84 -29.66 43.65
C LEU A 266 -2.56 -30.03 44.43
N LEU A 267 -2.61 -30.95 45.33
CA LEU A 267 -1.43 -31.52 46.03
C LEU A 267 -0.51 -32.30 45.08
N TYR A 268 -1.05 -32.82 43.98
CA TYR A 268 -0.31 -33.63 42.99
C TYR A 268 -0.11 -32.88 41.64
N THR A 269 -0.80 -31.78 41.42
CA THR A 269 -0.67 -30.99 40.19
C THR A 269 -0.36 -29.53 40.51
N SER A 270 0.48 -28.92 39.73
CA SER A 270 0.71 -27.47 39.83
C SER A 270 -0.58 -26.71 39.47
N PRO A 271 -0.92 -25.64 40.23
CA PRO A 271 -2.15 -24.87 39.93
C PRO A 271 -2.09 -24.31 38.52
N SER A 272 -3.17 -24.47 37.75
CA SER A 272 -3.31 -23.89 36.40
C SER A 272 -3.33 -22.39 36.49
N PRO A 273 -2.78 -21.64 35.49
CA PRO A 273 -2.91 -20.19 35.40
C PRO A 273 -4.37 -19.68 35.40
N ARG A 274 -5.36 -20.58 35.21
CA ARG A 274 -6.79 -20.26 35.33
C ARG A 274 -7.33 -20.34 36.76
N ASP A 275 -6.63 -21.01 37.64
CA ASP A 275 -7.05 -21.24 39.03
C ASP A 275 -6.57 -20.12 39.98
N THR A 276 -5.72 -19.24 39.49
CA THR A 276 -5.14 -18.09 40.23
C THR A 276 -5.87 -16.76 39.96
N ARG A 277 -7.12 -16.81 39.48
CA ARG A 277 -7.96 -15.60 39.27
C ARG A 277 -9.11 -15.53 40.26
#